data_c1f700d5e7cfd6a658c40db8948c1ef2
#
_entry.id   c1f700d5e7cfd6a658c40db8948c1ef2
#
_cell.length_a   1.000
_cell.length_b   1.000
_cell.length_c   1.000
_cell.angle_alpha   90.00
_cell.angle_beta   90.00
_cell.angle_gamma   90.00
#
_symmetry.space_group_name_H-M   'P 1'
#
loop_
_entity.id
_entity.type
_entity.pdbx_description
1 polymer ?
#
loop_
_entity_poly.entity_id
_entity_poly.type
_entity_poly.pdbx_seq_one_letter_code
_entity_poly.pdbx_strand_id
1 'polypeptide(L)'
;LDHITIARSVTDLPILRKDFIMDAREVVQTKRVGANMMLLIVAMLTDTQLREFYQLARCLELECIVEVHDEKELERALQLQPEIIGINNRNLHTFEVSLDTTKQLASRIPADISIVSESGIFTHADMEYVKNAGADAVLIGESFMRSPDIRTHLQELKYGNHKAVRS
;
A
#
# COMPACT_ATOMS: atom_id res chain seq x y z
N LEU A 1 14.86 -8.62 5.99
CA LEU A 1 14.21 -8.48 7.31
C LEU A 1 14.98 -7.54 8.24
N ASP A 2 16.31 -7.47 8.12
CA ASP A 2 17.17 -6.61 8.95
C ASP A 2 16.78 -5.13 8.87
N HIS A 3 16.34 -4.66 7.70
CA HIS A 3 15.89 -3.27 7.52
C HIS A 3 14.66 -2.91 8.39
N ILE A 4 13.75 -3.86 8.63
CA ILE A 4 12.59 -3.64 9.51
C ILE A 4 13.06 -3.51 10.95
N THR A 5 13.97 -4.39 11.40
CA THR A 5 14.53 -4.34 12.74
C THR A 5 15.32 -3.04 12.97
N ILE A 6 16.10 -2.60 11.98
CA ILE A 6 16.82 -1.32 12.03
C ILE A 6 15.82 -0.15 12.09
N ALA A 7 14.80 -0.15 11.23
CA ALA A 7 13.79 0.90 11.26
C ALA A 7 13.09 0.95 12.63
N ARG A 8 12.72 -0.20 13.20
CA ARG A 8 12.07 -0.27 14.51
C ARG A 8 12.93 0.30 15.63
N SER A 9 14.26 0.19 15.55
CA SER A 9 15.16 0.75 16.56
C SER A 9 15.25 2.28 16.58
N VAL A 10 14.72 2.96 15.55
CA VAL A 10 14.84 4.42 15.38
C VAL A 10 13.50 5.15 15.25
N THR A 11 12.38 4.44 15.26
CA THR A 11 11.05 5.05 15.16
C THR A 11 9.97 4.21 15.84
N ASP A 12 8.97 4.91 16.41
CA ASP A 12 7.73 4.31 16.94
C ASP A 12 6.59 4.33 15.91
N LEU A 13 6.82 4.87 14.72
CA LEU A 13 5.81 4.86 13.66
C LEU A 13 5.49 3.42 13.20
N PRO A 14 4.25 3.14 12.77
CA PRO A 14 3.90 1.86 12.18
C PRO A 14 4.79 1.52 10.99
N ILE A 15 5.25 0.27 10.94
CA ILE A 15 6.12 -0.23 9.86
C ILE A 15 5.37 -1.28 9.05
N LEU A 16 5.28 -1.07 7.75
CA LEU A 16 4.78 -2.03 6.77
C LEU A 16 5.92 -2.89 6.24
N ARG A 17 5.80 -4.22 6.36
CA ARG A 17 6.60 -5.14 5.55
C ARG A 17 6.00 -5.25 4.16
N LYS A 18 6.56 -4.50 3.20
CA LYS A 18 6.17 -4.56 1.79
C LYS A 18 7.05 -5.59 1.07
N ASP A 19 6.61 -6.82 1.09
CA ASP A 19 7.32 -7.98 0.53
C ASP A 19 6.30 -9.00 0.01
N PHE A 20 6.74 -9.96 -0.82
CA PHE A 20 5.92 -11.08 -1.27
C PHE A 20 5.78 -12.08 -0.14
N ILE A 21 4.59 -12.23 0.41
CA ILE A 21 4.27 -13.21 1.46
C ILE A 21 3.60 -14.42 0.80
N MET A 22 4.32 -15.54 0.75
CA MET A 22 3.91 -16.76 0.06
C MET A 22 3.76 -17.96 1.02
N ASP A 23 4.17 -17.81 2.29
CA ASP A 23 4.18 -18.88 3.29
C ASP A 23 3.73 -18.33 4.65
N ALA A 24 2.97 -19.12 5.41
CA ALA A 24 2.48 -18.75 6.73
C ALA A 24 3.62 -18.41 7.73
N ARG A 25 4.80 -19.01 7.56
CA ARG A 25 5.98 -18.69 8.37
C ARG A 25 6.45 -17.26 8.17
N GLU A 26 6.25 -16.68 6.99
CA GLU A 26 6.60 -15.30 6.68
C GLU A 26 5.67 -14.32 7.39
N VAL A 27 4.39 -14.69 7.58
CA VAL A 27 3.45 -13.92 8.42
C VAL A 27 3.97 -13.84 9.86
N VAL A 28 4.36 -14.98 10.44
CA VAL A 28 4.93 -15.03 11.81
C VAL A 28 6.24 -14.24 11.89
N GLN A 29 7.11 -14.35 10.88
CA GLN A 29 8.35 -13.58 10.82
C GLN A 29 8.10 -12.08 10.78
N THR A 30 7.07 -11.63 10.08
CA THR A 30 6.67 -10.21 10.01
C THR A 30 6.44 -9.63 11.40
N LYS A 31 5.69 -10.34 12.25
CA LYS A 31 5.49 -9.92 13.65
C LYS A 31 6.80 -9.93 14.44
N ARG A 32 7.61 -10.97 14.28
CA ARG A 32 8.86 -11.15 15.02
C ARG A 32 9.91 -10.06 14.77
N VAL A 33 9.97 -9.53 13.54
CA VAL A 33 10.92 -8.45 13.20
C VAL A 33 10.43 -7.06 13.59
N GLY A 34 9.23 -6.95 14.18
CA GLY A 34 8.69 -5.71 14.70
C GLY A 34 7.90 -4.88 13.68
N ALA A 35 7.46 -5.48 12.57
CA ALA A 35 6.49 -4.84 11.67
C ALA A 35 5.11 -4.80 12.34
N ASN A 36 4.33 -3.77 12.01
CA ASN A 36 2.94 -3.61 12.44
C ASN A 36 1.96 -4.04 11.36
N MET A 37 2.41 -3.97 10.10
CA MET A 37 1.58 -4.21 8.92
C MET A 37 2.31 -5.11 7.93
N MET A 38 1.55 -5.81 7.12
CA MET A 38 2.06 -6.63 6.01
C MET A 38 1.21 -6.47 4.76
N LEU A 39 1.78 -6.89 3.63
CA LEU A 39 1.13 -6.90 2.33
C LEU A 39 0.67 -8.31 1.98
N LEU A 40 -0.57 -8.45 1.51
CA LEU A 40 -1.10 -9.66 0.88
C LEU A 40 -1.50 -9.34 -0.55
N ILE A 41 -0.79 -9.91 -1.53
CA ILE A 41 -1.04 -9.65 -2.95
C ILE A 41 -1.99 -10.72 -3.50
N VAL A 42 -3.21 -10.32 -3.84
CA VAL A 42 -4.27 -11.25 -4.29
C VAL A 42 -3.87 -12.03 -5.54
N ALA A 43 -3.17 -11.37 -6.48
CA ALA A 43 -2.65 -12.01 -7.70
C ALA A 43 -1.73 -13.21 -7.43
N MET A 44 -1.05 -13.24 -6.29
CA MET A 44 -0.01 -14.22 -5.97
C MET A 44 -0.49 -15.39 -5.09
N LEU A 45 -1.70 -15.28 -4.54
CA LEU A 45 -2.22 -16.22 -3.55
C LEU A 45 -3.49 -16.90 -4.04
N THR A 46 -3.65 -18.16 -3.70
CA THR A 46 -4.95 -18.84 -3.83
C THR A 46 -5.93 -18.30 -2.78
N ASP A 47 -7.23 -18.50 -2.98
CA ASP A 47 -8.25 -18.02 -2.02
C ASP A 47 -8.08 -18.65 -0.63
N THR A 48 -7.61 -19.90 -0.58
CA THR A 48 -7.31 -20.58 0.70
C THR A 48 -6.14 -19.91 1.40
N GLN A 49 -5.01 -19.70 0.70
CA GLN A 49 -3.84 -19.03 1.27
C GLN A 49 -4.16 -17.60 1.71
N LEU A 50 -4.89 -16.85 0.86
CA LEU A 50 -5.28 -15.48 1.16
C LEU A 50 -6.07 -15.39 2.47
N ARG A 51 -7.05 -16.29 2.64
CA ARG A 51 -7.85 -16.37 3.87
C ARG A 51 -7.02 -16.79 5.08
N GLU A 52 -6.22 -17.85 4.94
CA GLU A 52 -5.39 -18.37 6.02
C GLU A 52 -4.37 -17.34 6.50
N PHE A 53 -3.68 -16.65 5.56
CA PHE A 53 -2.66 -15.66 5.93
C PHE A 53 -3.29 -14.40 6.52
N TYR A 54 -4.45 -13.97 6.01
CA TYR A 54 -5.19 -12.85 6.58
C TYR A 54 -5.64 -13.16 8.02
N GLN A 55 -6.22 -14.33 8.25
CA GLN A 55 -6.64 -14.75 9.59
C GLN A 55 -5.46 -14.88 10.55
N LEU A 56 -4.35 -15.48 10.10
CA LEU A 56 -3.13 -15.61 10.90
C LEU A 56 -2.56 -14.24 11.27
N ALA A 57 -2.52 -13.30 10.33
CA ALA A 57 -2.08 -11.94 10.59
C ALA A 57 -2.95 -11.26 11.66
N ARG A 58 -4.28 -11.38 11.56
CA ARG A 58 -5.22 -10.85 12.56
C ARG A 58 -5.00 -11.46 13.94
N CYS A 59 -4.78 -12.77 14.03
CA CYS A 59 -4.45 -13.45 15.30
C CYS A 59 -3.12 -12.96 15.91
N LEU A 60 -2.20 -12.48 15.07
CA LEU A 60 -0.92 -11.92 15.50
C LEU A 60 -0.97 -10.40 15.72
N GLU A 61 -2.14 -9.80 15.64
CA GLU A 61 -2.30 -8.33 15.71
C GLU A 61 -1.42 -7.60 14.68
N LEU A 62 -1.43 -8.10 13.45
CA LEU A 62 -0.84 -7.45 12.28
C LEU A 62 -1.96 -6.89 11.42
N GLU A 63 -1.83 -5.62 11.03
CA GLU A 63 -2.67 -5.04 10.00
C GLU A 63 -2.28 -5.57 8.61
N CYS A 64 -3.26 -5.72 7.72
CA CYS A 64 -3.02 -6.19 6.37
C CYS A 64 -3.47 -5.16 5.34
N ILE A 65 -2.59 -4.81 4.41
CA ILE A 65 -3.00 -4.22 3.13
C ILE A 65 -3.23 -5.38 2.17
N VAL A 66 -4.46 -5.52 1.70
CA VAL A 66 -4.83 -6.53 0.69
C VAL A 66 -4.73 -5.87 -0.68
N GLU A 67 -3.66 -6.16 -1.42
CA GLU A 67 -3.32 -5.51 -2.69
C GLU A 67 -4.07 -6.17 -3.86
N VAL A 68 -4.71 -5.32 -4.68
CA VAL A 68 -5.47 -5.71 -5.88
C VAL A 68 -5.06 -4.87 -7.09
N HIS A 69 -5.20 -5.44 -8.31
CA HIS A 69 -4.85 -4.80 -9.58
C HIS A 69 -6.03 -4.66 -10.53
N ASP A 70 -7.08 -5.45 -10.34
CA ASP A 70 -8.27 -5.46 -11.19
C ASP A 70 -9.54 -5.82 -10.39
N GLU A 71 -10.68 -5.81 -11.10
CA GLU A 71 -11.99 -6.09 -10.53
C GLU A 71 -12.12 -7.52 -9.99
N LYS A 72 -11.51 -8.51 -10.64
CA LYS A 72 -11.59 -9.92 -10.22
C LYS A 72 -10.82 -10.14 -8.92
N GLU A 73 -9.66 -9.49 -8.81
CA GLU A 73 -8.87 -9.52 -7.57
C GLU A 73 -9.60 -8.78 -6.45
N LEU A 74 -10.25 -7.65 -6.75
CA LEU A 74 -11.06 -6.92 -5.79
C LEU A 74 -12.22 -7.78 -5.26
N GLU A 75 -12.94 -8.48 -6.12
CA GLU A 75 -14.01 -9.40 -5.72
C GLU A 75 -13.51 -10.47 -4.74
N ARG A 76 -12.33 -11.04 -5.00
CA ARG A 76 -11.69 -12.00 -4.10
C ARG A 76 -11.28 -11.38 -2.77
N ALA A 77 -10.67 -10.19 -2.81
CA ALA A 77 -10.26 -9.46 -1.62
C ALA A 77 -11.45 -9.14 -0.69
N LEU A 78 -12.56 -8.70 -1.25
CA LEU A 78 -13.76 -8.33 -0.49
C LEU A 78 -14.38 -9.53 0.28
N GLN A 79 -14.11 -10.78 -0.13
CA GLN A 79 -14.55 -11.97 0.62
C GLN A 79 -13.86 -12.11 1.99
N LEU A 80 -12.73 -11.44 2.20
CA LEU A 80 -12.03 -11.40 3.49
C LEU A 80 -12.64 -10.39 4.46
N GLN A 81 -13.45 -9.45 3.98
CA GLN A 81 -13.90 -8.26 4.70
C GLN A 81 -12.70 -7.49 5.29
N PRO A 82 -11.74 -7.07 4.45
CA PRO A 82 -10.52 -6.44 4.93
C PRO A 82 -10.79 -5.03 5.44
N GLU A 83 -9.96 -4.54 6.35
CA GLU A 83 -10.01 -3.15 6.83
C GLU A 83 -9.30 -2.19 5.86
N ILE A 84 -8.32 -2.70 5.09
CA ILE A 84 -7.50 -1.90 4.17
C ILE A 84 -7.34 -2.64 2.84
N ILE A 85 -7.67 -1.97 1.74
CA ILE A 85 -7.39 -2.43 0.38
C ILE A 85 -6.32 -1.52 -0.24
N GLY A 86 -5.26 -2.14 -0.77
CA GLY A 86 -4.27 -1.49 -1.62
C GLY A 86 -4.66 -1.63 -3.09
N ILE A 87 -4.76 -0.52 -3.81
CA ILE A 87 -4.96 -0.54 -5.27
C ILE A 87 -3.62 -0.23 -5.93
N ASN A 88 -3.03 -1.23 -6.55
CA ASN A 88 -1.77 -1.06 -7.26
C ASN A 88 -2.03 -0.63 -8.71
N ASN A 89 -1.63 0.60 -9.02
CA ASN A 89 -1.76 1.19 -10.36
C ASN A 89 -0.80 0.60 -11.39
N ARG A 90 0.14 -0.26 -10.98
CA ARG A 90 1.09 -0.93 -11.86
C ARG A 90 0.56 -2.33 -12.21
N ASN A 91 0.35 -2.59 -13.49
CA ASN A 91 0.05 -3.92 -13.96
C ASN A 91 1.28 -4.82 -13.79
N LEU A 92 1.13 -5.97 -13.11
CA LEU A 92 2.26 -6.87 -12.82
C LEU A 92 2.77 -7.63 -14.06
N HIS A 93 1.99 -7.68 -15.16
CA HIS A 93 2.37 -8.37 -16.39
C HIS A 93 3.01 -7.43 -17.43
N THR A 94 2.41 -6.24 -17.62
CA THR A 94 2.87 -5.29 -18.64
C THR A 94 3.78 -4.20 -18.07
N PHE A 95 3.82 -4.04 -16.75
CA PHE A 95 4.48 -2.94 -16.02
C PHE A 95 3.95 -1.55 -16.35
N GLU A 96 2.88 -1.45 -17.13
CA GLU A 96 2.18 -0.20 -17.37
C GLU A 96 1.57 0.34 -16.08
N VAL A 97 1.58 1.66 -15.94
CA VAL A 97 1.07 2.36 -14.76
C VAL A 97 -0.05 3.31 -15.17
N SER A 98 -1.22 3.17 -14.54
CA SER A 98 -2.35 4.07 -14.76
C SER A 98 -3.07 4.37 -13.45
N LEU A 99 -3.16 5.63 -13.05
CA LEU A 99 -3.92 6.07 -11.88
C LEU A 99 -5.44 5.86 -12.04
N ASP A 100 -5.90 5.63 -13.27
CA ASP A 100 -7.30 5.27 -13.54
C ASP A 100 -7.70 3.94 -12.90
N THR A 101 -6.73 3.05 -12.62
CA THR A 101 -6.98 1.82 -11.86
C THR A 101 -7.56 2.14 -10.47
N THR A 102 -6.94 3.09 -9.75
CA THR A 102 -7.50 3.56 -8.47
C THR A 102 -8.91 4.11 -8.65
N LYS A 103 -9.13 4.97 -9.66
CA LYS A 103 -10.45 5.58 -9.90
C LYS A 103 -11.53 4.55 -10.20
N GLN A 104 -11.21 3.51 -10.98
CA GLN A 104 -12.17 2.46 -11.35
C GLN A 104 -12.51 1.57 -10.15
N LEU A 105 -11.51 1.13 -9.39
CA LEU A 105 -11.71 0.17 -8.33
C LEU A 105 -12.25 0.81 -7.04
N ALA A 106 -11.82 2.02 -6.70
CA ALA A 106 -12.25 2.71 -5.49
C ALA A 106 -13.77 2.88 -5.41
N SER A 107 -14.42 3.14 -6.55
CA SER A 107 -15.88 3.29 -6.60
C SER A 107 -16.68 2.03 -6.24
N ARG A 108 -16.02 0.87 -6.18
CA ARG A 108 -16.62 -0.45 -5.89
C ARG A 108 -16.29 -0.95 -4.48
N ILE A 109 -15.43 -0.23 -3.75
CA ILE A 109 -15.02 -0.59 -2.39
C ILE A 109 -16.03 0.02 -1.40
N PRO A 110 -16.54 -0.76 -0.44
CA PRO A 110 -17.38 -0.25 0.64
C PRO A 110 -16.72 0.90 1.41
N ALA A 111 -17.53 1.87 1.86
CA ALA A 111 -17.04 3.11 2.48
C ALA A 111 -16.39 2.92 3.86
N ASP A 112 -16.54 1.77 4.47
CA ASP A 112 -15.92 1.38 5.74
C ASP A 112 -14.53 0.75 5.58
N ILE A 113 -14.08 0.56 4.34
CA ILE A 113 -12.76 0.02 4.01
C ILE A 113 -11.83 1.15 3.58
N SER A 114 -10.69 1.29 4.23
CA SER A 114 -9.66 2.28 3.85
C SER A 114 -8.97 1.89 2.55
N ILE A 115 -8.75 2.87 1.67
CA ILE A 115 -8.14 2.68 0.35
C ILE A 115 -6.75 3.30 0.31
N VAL A 116 -5.76 2.48 -0.03
CA VAL A 116 -4.38 2.91 -0.29
C VAL A 116 -4.09 2.83 -1.78
N SER A 117 -3.78 3.96 -2.44
CA SER A 117 -3.34 3.96 -3.84
C SER A 117 -1.83 3.76 -3.92
N GLU A 118 -1.38 2.78 -4.71
CA GLU A 118 0.01 2.37 -4.82
C GLU A 118 0.54 2.51 -6.24
N SER A 119 1.79 2.90 -6.38
CA SER A 119 2.50 3.11 -7.65
C SER A 119 1.99 4.29 -8.49
N GLY A 120 2.87 4.87 -9.31
CA GLY A 120 2.51 5.90 -10.30
C GLY A 120 2.32 7.31 -9.75
N ILE A 121 2.65 7.55 -8.47
CA ILE A 121 2.49 8.86 -7.84
C ILE A 121 3.84 9.56 -7.79
N PHE A 122 4.00 10.62 -8.58
CA PHE A 122 5.23 11.38 -8.75
C PHE A 122 5.06 12.87 -8.49
N THR A 123 3.83 13.39 -8.59
CA THR A 123 3.53 14.81 -8.49
C THR A 123 2.39 15.08 -7.51
N HIS A 124 2.26 16.34 -7.09
CA HIS A 124 1.11 16.79 -6.30
C HIS A 124 -0.23 16.58 -7.05
N ALA A 125 -0.23 16.75 -8.37
CA ALA A 125 -1.42 16.52 -9.19
C ALA A 125 -1.86 15.04 -9.15
N ASP A 126 -0.90 14.09 -9.13
CA ASP A 126 -1.20 12.67 -8.96
C ASP A 126 -1.82 12.38 -7.59
N MET A 127 -1.29 13.03 -6.52
CA MET A 127 -1.84 12.93 -5.16
C MET A 127 -3.31 13.39 -5.12
N GLU A 128 -3.59 14.57 -5.68
CA GLU A 128 -4.96 15.11 -5.74
C GLU A 128 -5.86 14.24 -6.63
N TYR A 129 -5.32 13.68 -7.72
CA TYR A 129 -6.08 12.77 -8.58
C TYR A 129 -6.57 11.53 -7.83
N VAL A 130 -5.68 10.81 -7.17
CA VAL A 130 -6.05 9.58 -6.45
C VAL A 130 -6.91 9.87 -5.21
N LYS A 131 -6.68 10.99 -4.52
CA LYS A 131 -7.53 11.47 -3.43
C LYS A 131 -8.96 11.74 -3.91
N ASN A 132 -9.12 12.46 -5.02
CA ASN A 132 -10.43 12.72 -5.61
C ASN A 132 -11.11 11.45 -6.15
N ALA A 133 -10.33 10.42 -6.45
CA ALA A 133 -10.82 9.09 -6.81
C ALA A 133 -11.29 8.26 -5.62
N GLY A 134 -11.05 8.71 -4.38
CA GLY A 134 -11.49 8.06 -3.14
C GLY A 134 -10.38 7.36 -2.35
N ALA A 135 -9.10 7.57 -2.68
CA ALA A 135 -8.01 7.03 -1.86
C ALA A 135 -7.86 7.83 -0.55
N ASP A 136 -7.75 7.12 0.58
CA ASP A 136 -7.50 7.69 1.91
C ASP A 136 -6.00 7.90 2.16
N ALA A 137 -5.17 7.06 1.55
CA ALA A 137 -3.72 7.10 1.68
C ALA A 137 -3.02 6.71 0.39
N VAL A 138 -1.71 6.96 0.33
CA VAL A 138 -0.86 6.59 -0.79
C VAL A 138 0.39 5.85 -0.31
N LEU A 139 0.89 4.92 -1.12
CA LEU A 139 2.14 4.22 -0.90
C LEU A 139 3.12 4.59 -2.02
N ILE A 140 4.21 5.28 -1.64
CA ILE A 140 5.17 5.85 -2.57
C ILE A 140 6.57 5.33 -2.24
N GLY A 141 7.21 4.65 -3.17
CA GLY A 141 8.59 4.19 -3.06
C GLY A 141 9.47 4.77 -4.17
N GLU A 142 9.17 4.42 -5.41
CA GLU A 142 9.97 4.75 -6.58
C GLU A 142 10.25 6.26 -6.72
N SER A 143 9.23 7.09 -6.51
CA SER A 143 9.34 8.54 -6.62
C SER A 143 10.35 9.10 -5.62
N PHE A 144 10.34 8.62 -4.38
CA PHE A 144 11.32 9.02 -3.35
C PHE A 144 12.73 8.50 -3.65
N MET A 145 12.87 7.26 -4.13
CA MET A 145 14.16 6.67 -4.47
C MET A 145 14.85 7.37 -5.65
N ARG A 146 14.08 8.00 -6.53
CA ARG A 146 14.60 8.80 -7.66
C ARG A 146 14.93 10.25 -7.28
N SER A 147 14.44 10.72 -6.13
CA SER A 147 14.65 12.10 -5.71
C SER A 147 16.01 12.30 -5.05
N PRO A 148 16.76 13.36 -5.39
CA PRO A 148 18.00 13.71 -4.71
C PRO A 148 17.76 14.24 -3.29
N ASP A 149 16.56 14.75 -2.98
CA ASP A 149 16.14 15.24 -1.67
C ASP A 149 14.72 14.77 -1.34
N ILE A 150 14.64 13.71 -0.54
CA ILE A 150 13.38 13.09 -0.13
C ILE A 150 12.50 14.06 0.66
N ARG A 151 13.10 14.92 1.51
CA ARG A 151 12.34 15.86 2.36
C ARG A 151 11.64 16.91 1.50
N THR A 152 12.36 17.54 0.60
CA THR A 152 11.80 18.53 -0.32
C THR A 152 10.74 17.89 -1.20
N HIS A 153 11.01 16.71 -1.76
CA HIS A 153 10.05 16.01 -2.60
C HIS A 153 8.76 15.62 -1.86
N LEU A 154 8.87 15.20 -0.59
CA LEU A 154 7.68 14.95 0.24
C LEU A 154 6.82 16.21 0.43
N GLN A 155 7.45 17.36 0.62
CA GLN A 155 6.73 18.64 0.74
C GLN A 155 6.05 19.03 -0.57
N GLU A 156 6.73 18.86 -1.70
CA GLU A 156 6.18 19.11 -3.03
C GLU A 156 4.98 18.20 -3.32
N LEU A 157 5.06 16.93 -2.98
CA LEU A 157 3.94 15.99 -3.11
C LEU A 157 2.74 16.41 -2.25
N LYS A 158 2.97 16.81 -1.01
CA LYS A 158 1.88 17.17 -0.08
C LYS A 158 1.23 18.52 -0.38
N TYR A 159 2.01 19.51 -0.78
CA TYR A 159 1.56 20.91 -0.82
C TYR A 159 1.66 21.56 -2.21
N GLY A 160 2.16 20.82 -3.22
CA GLY A 160 2.49 21.38 -4.51
C GLY A 160 3.74 22.27 -4.47
N ASN A 161 4.16 22.72 -5.65
CA ASN A 161 5.27 23.67 -5.78
C ASN A 161 4.84 25.08 -5.32
N HIS A 162 4.53 25.26 -4.06
CA HIS A 162 4.50 26.59 -3.49
C HIS A 162 5.95 27.06 -3.36
N LYS A 163 6.43 27.80 -4.37
CA LYS A 163 7.56 28.71 -4.18
C LYS A 163 7.21 29.53 -2.93
N ALA A 164 7.96 29.32 -1.85
CA ALA A 164 7.87 30.18 -0.70
C ALA A 164 7.99 31.62 -1.20
N VAL A 165 6.89 32.37 -1.18
CA VAL A 165 6.92 33.81 -1.27
C VAL A 165 7.65 34.25 0.00
N ARG A 166 8.98 34.41 -0.10
CA ARG A 166 9.76 35.09 0.92
C ARG A 166 9.36 36.54 0.85
N SER A 167 8.52 36.96 1.76
CA SER A 167 8.38 38.38 2.17
C SER A 167 9.57 38.76 3.04
#